data_2b719e7685c976c5768c7aaa1e8f3a9e
#
_entry.id   2b719e7685c976c5768c7aaa1e8f3a9e
#
_cell.length_a   1.000
_cell.length_b   1.000
_cell.length_c   1.000
_cell.angle_alpha   90.00
_cell.angle_beta   90.00
_cell.angle_gamma   90.00
#
_symmetry.space_group_name_H-M   'P 1'
#
loop_
_entity.id
_entity.type
_entity.pdbx_description
1 polymer ?
#
loop_
_entity_poly.entity_id
_entity_poly.type
_entity_poly.pdbx_seq_one_letter_code
_entity_poly.pdbx_strand_id
1 'polypeptide(L)'
;ATPTEAAGVGALFSLILAIFYKQFSWKMLYDSLIDTAKTSTMVFIILFGASAFTGIFMSLDGDQLIATWISSVGIGKWGAFAIMMAIVFFMGMFLDWLGIVMIVFPIFLPIMDMFGFDRLWIVAVTAVMLQTCFMTPPFGFALFYIKGIVPPSVKIQEIYRGVIPFILIIIAVVILVTVFPQVVYFLPNLVAS
;
A
#
# COMPACT_ATOMS: atom_id res chain seq x y z
N ALA A 1 -15.57 -10.14 15.11
CA ALA A 1 -14.81 -8.97 15.57
C ALA A 1 -14.46 -8.10 14.36
N THR A 2 -14.70 -6.81 14.43
CA THR A 2 -14.30 -5.87 13.41
C THR A 2 -12.79 -5.60 13.50
N PRO A 3 -12.12 -5.17 12.41
CA PRO A 3 -10.70 -4.76 12.48
C PRO A 3 -10.41 -3.72 13.56
N THR A 4 -11.35 -2.80 13.79
CA THR A 4 -11.23 -1.75 14.82
C THR A 4 -11.27 -2.34 16.24
N GLU A 5 -12.17 -3.32 16.50
CA GLU A 5 -12.20 -4.03 17.78
C GLU A 5 -10.92 -4.82 18.02
N ALA A 6 -10.42 -5.51 16.99
CA ALA A 6 -9.16 -6.25 17.08
C ALA A 6 -7.98 -5.31 17.39
N ALA A 7 -7.93 -4.14 16.77
CA ALA A 7 -6.91 -3.12 17.05
C ALA A 7 -7.01 -2.59 18.50
N GLY A 8 -8.22 -2.34 19.00
CA GLY A 8 -8.45 -1.93 20.39
C GLY A 8 -7.98 -2.98 21.40
N VAL A 9 -8.29 -4.26 21.14
CA VAL A 9 -7.83 -5.39 21.96
C VAL A 9 -6.29 -5.49 21.90
N GLY A 10 -5.67 -5.33 20.74
CA GLY A 10 -4.22 -5.32 20.58
C GLY A 10 -3.55 -4.22 21.40
N ALA A 11 -4.10 -3.00 21.36
CA ALA A 11 -3.62 -1.88 22.16
C ALA A 11 -3.72 -2.15 23.68
N LEU A 12 -4.84 -2.72 24.12
CA LEU A 12 -5.02 -3.12 25.51
C LEU A 12 -4.00 -4.17 25.96
N PHE A 13 -3.79 -5.22 25.14
CA PHE A 13 -2.78 -6.24 25.44
C PHE A 13 -1.37 -5.68 25.47
N SER A 14 -1.01 -4.76 24.58
CA SER A 14 0.29 -4.08 24.60
C SER A 14 0.50 -3.31 25.90
N LEU A 15 -0.53 -2.62 26.40
CA LEU A 15 -0.49 -1.91 27.66
C LEU A 15 -0.32 -2.88 28.85
N ILE A 16 -1.05 -3.98 28.86
CA ILE A 16 -0.93 -5.03 29.88
C ILE A 16 0.50 -5.60 29.89
N LEU A 17 1.06 -5.92 28.75
CA LEU A 17 2.44 -6.40 28.64
C LEU A 17 3.45 -5.39 29.17
N ALA A 18 3.30 -4.11 28.87
CA ALA A 18 4.17 -3.06 29.41
C ALA A 18 4.14 -3.03 30.94
N ILE A 19 2.97 -3.25 31.55
CA ILE A 19 2.82 -3.35 33.01
C ILE A 19 3.52 -4.61 33.53
N PHE A 20 3.31 -5.78 32.92
CA PHE A 20 3.95 -7.03 33.32
C PHE A 20 5.47 -6.98 33.24
N TYR A 21 6.02 -6.36 32.19
CA TYR A 21 7.46 -6.16 32.03
C TYR A 21 8.02 -5.01 32.88
N LYS A 22 7.18 -4.36 33.73
CA LYS A 22 7.54 -3.22 34.60
C LYS A 22 8.16 -2.04 33.82
N GLN A 23 7.77 -1.87 32.57
CA GLN A 23 8.20 -0.76 31.69
C GLN A 23 7.13 0.32 31.53
N PHE A 24 5.97 0.15 32.19
CA PHE A 24 4.92 1.15 32.15
C PHE A 24 5.35 2.44 32.85
N SER A 25 5.12 3.56 32.15
CA SER A 25 5.21 4.90 32.73
C SER A 25 4.14 5.81 32.11
N TRP A 26 3.67 6.78 32.89
CA TRP A 26 2.72 7.79 32.39
C TRP A 26 3.28 8.58 31.22
N LYS A 27 4.59 8.83 31.21
CA LYS A 27 5.27 9.48 30.10
C LYS A 27 5.20 8.62 28.83
N MET A 28 5.51 7.33 28.92
CA MET A 28 5.42 6.40 27.79
C MET A 28 3.99 6.36 27.21
N LEU A 29 2.97 6.30 28.07
CA LEU A 29 1.58 6.31 27.64
C LEU A 29 1.22 7.63 26.91
N TYR A 30 1.61 8.76 27.50
CA TYR A 30 1.38 10.08 26.90
C TYR A 30 2.08 10.23 25.55
N ASP A 31 3.35 9.86 25.46
CA ASP A 31 4.13 9.92 24.22
C ASP A 31 3.51 9.04 23.14
N SER A 32 3.08 7.81 23.49
CA SER A 32 2.37 6.89 22.56
C SER A 32 1.05 7.47 22.07
N LEU A 33 0.27 8.13 22.96
CA LEU A 33 -0.99 8.77 22.57
C LEU A 33 -0.75 9.96 21.62
N ILE A 34 0.27 10.77 21.88
CA ILE A 34 0.64 11.90 21.01
C ILE A 34 1.10 11.39 19.64
N ASP A 35 1.91 10.35 19.58
CA ASP A 35 2.39 9.79 18.32
C ASP A 35 1.25 9.13 17.53
N THR A 36 0.32 8.47 18.23
CA THR A 36 -0.92 7.97 17.61
C THR A 36 -1.77 9.12 17.04
N ALA A 37 -1.93 10.21 17.78
CA ALA A 37 -2.67 11.38 17.33
C ALA A 37 -2.02 12.02 16.10
N LYS A 38 -0.68 12.17 16.08
CA LYS A 38 0.06 12.69 14.90
C LYS A 38 -0.14 11.81 13.68
N THR A 39 0.01 10.49 13.83
CA THR A 39 -0.17 9.54 12.74
C THR A 39 -1.61 9.56 12.21
N SER A 40 -2.59 9.56 13.09
CA SER A 40 -4.00 9.64 12.70
C SER A 40 -4.31 10.95 11.98
N THR A 41 -3.79 12.07 12.48
CA THR A 41 -3.96 13.38 11.82
C THR A 41 -3.33 13.40 10.43
N MET A 42 -2.14 12.84 10.26
CA MET A 42 -1.50 12.70 8.96
C MET A 42 -2.39 11.91 7.98
N VAL A 43 -2.93 10.78 8.42
CA VAL A 43 -3.84 9.96 7.61
C VAL A 43 -5.09 10.75 7.19
N PHE A 44 -5.70 11.48 8.13
CA PHE A 44 -6.89 12.30 7.83
C PHE A 44 -6.58 13.43 6.84
N ILE A 45 -5.45 14.10 6.96
CA ILE A 45 -5.04 15.17 6.01
C ILE A 45 -4.88 14.59 4.61
N ILE A 46 -4.20 13.43 4.48
CA ILE A 46 -4.05 12.74 3.19
C ILE A 46 -5.42 12.36 2.62
N LEU A 47 -6.30 11.78 3.45
CA LEU A 47 -7.65 11.38 3.05
C LEU A 47 -8.48 12.57 2.56
N PHE A 48 -8.45 13.69 3.27
CA PHE A 48 -9.14 14.92 2.86
C PHE A 48 -8.60 15.45 1.52
N GLY A 49 -7.27 15.51 1.37
CA GLY A 49 -6.63 15.93 0.14
C GLY A 49 -6.98 15.02 -1.04
N ALA A 50 -6.90 13.71 -0.84
CA ALA A 50 -7.26 12.71 -1.85
C ALA A 50 -8.76 12.79 -2.23
N SER A 51 -9.65 12.94 -1.25
CA SER A 51 -11.10 13.07 -1.48
C SER A 51 -11.44 14.35 -2.24
N ALA A 52 -10.83 15.48 -1.88
CA ALA A 52 -11.02 16.74 -2.59
C ALA A 52 -10.52 16.66 -4.04
N PHE A 53 -9.32 16.11 -4.23
CA PHE A 53 -8.76 15.88 -5.58
C PHE A 53 -9.67 14.98 -6.42
N THR A 54 -10.07 13.83 -5.87
CA THR A 54 -10.94 12.88 -6.58
C THR A 54 -12.29 13.50 -6.92
N GLY A 55 -12.89 14.28 -6.00
CA GLY A 55 -14.15 14.96 -6.24
C GLY A 55 -14.05 15.94 -7.42
N ILE A 56 -12.99 16.75 -7.47
CA ILE A 56 -12.75 17.67 -8.59
C ILE A 56 -12.44 16.89 -9.88
N PHE A 57 -11.58 15.89 -9.80
CA PHE A 57 -11.18 15.08 -10.94
C PHE A 57 -12.38 14.38 -11.61
N MET A 58 -13.27 13.78 -10.81
CA MET A 58 -14.49 13.14 -11.30
C MET A 58 -15.50 14.15 -11.84
N SER A 59 -15.63 15.34 -11.21
CA SER A 59 -16.54 16.37 -11.70
C SER A 59 -16.13 16.97 -13.05
N LEU A 60 -14.87 16.81 -13.43
CA LEU A 60 -14.29 17.22 -14.71
C LEU A 60 -14.19 16.07 -15.72
N ASP A 61 -14.86 14.94 -15.47
CA ASP A 61 -14.78 13.72 -16.29
C ASP A 61 -13.34 13.22 -16.52
N GLY A 62 -12.48 13.40 -15.52
CA GLY A 62 -11.07 13.07 -15.61
C GLY A 62 -10.81 11.58 -15.83
N ASP A 63 -11.64 10.69 -15.28
CA ASP A 63 -11.62 9.25 -15.50
C ASP A 63 -11.89 8.90 -16.97
N GLN A 64 -12.91 9.54 -17.59
CA GLN A 64 -13.23 9.36 -19.01
C GLN A 64 -12.10 9.90 -19.90
N LEU A 65 -11.50 11.02 -19.53
CA LEU A 65 -10.38 11.59 -20.28
C LEU A 65 -9.19 10.65 -20.29
N ILE A 66 -8.81 10.08 -19.14
CA ILE A 66 -7.73 9.10 -19.05
C ILE A 66 -8.08 7.82 -19.81
N ALA A 67 -9.30 7.29 -19.64
CA ALA A 67 -9.75 6.09 -20.34
C ALA A 67 -9.73 6.28 -21.86
N THR A 68 -10.18 7.44 -22.35
CA THR A 68 -10.16 7.79 -23.78
C THR A 68 -8.73 7.92 -24.29
N TRP A 69 -7.85 8.57 -23.51
CA TRP A 69 -6.44 8.69 -23.87
C TRP A 69 -5.76 7.32 -23.96
N ILE A 70 -5.94 6.44 -22.98
CA ILE A 70 -5.41 5.06 -22.99
C ILE A 70 -5.94 4.30 -24.21
N SER A 71 -7.24 4.42 -24.52
CA SER A 71 -7.86 3.78 -25.68
C SER A 71 -7.33 4.34 -27.00
N SER A 72 -7.08 5.64 -27.10
CA SER A 72 -6.58 6.29 -28.31
C SER A 72 -5.14 5.89 -28.66
N VAL A 73 -4.34 5.59 -27.66
CA VAL A 73 -2.96 5.08 -27.83
C VAL A 73 -2.96 3.59 -28.19
N GLY A 74 -4.12 2.93 -28.16
CA GLY A 74 -4.24 1.51 -28.54
C GLY A 74 -3.64 0.53 -27.53
N ILE A 75 -3.39 0.97 -26.30
CA ILE A 75 -2.72 0.17 -25.26
C ILE A 75 -3.65 -0.94 -24.73
N GLY A 76 -4.96 -0.75 -24.83
CA GLY A 76 -5.95 -1.74 -24.41
C GLY A 76 -6.01 -1.99 -22.89
N LYS A 77 -6.84 -2.95 -22.49
CA LYS A 77 -7.12 -3.33 -21.09
C LYS A 77 -5.84 -3.61 -20.26
N TRP A 78 -4.98 -4.47 -20.78
CA TRP A 78 -3.76 -4.89 -20.08
C TRP A 78 -2.71 -3.79 -19.99
N GLY A 79 -2.69 -2.87 -20.96
CA GLY A 79 -1.83 -1.71 -20.92
C GLY A 79 -2.26 -0.69 -19.86
N ALA A 80 -3.58 -0.46 -19.70
CA ALA A 80 -4.10 0.34 -18.61
C ALA A 80 -3.69 -0.21 -17.23
N PHE A 81 -3.81 -1.53 -17.07
CA PHE A 81 -3.35 -2.23 -15.85
C PHE A 81 -1.85 -2.07 -15.63
N ALA A 82 -1.02 -2.26 -16.66
CA ALA A 82 0.43 -2.11 -16.55
C ALA A 82 0.84 -0.68 -16.17
N ILE A 83 0.17 0.34 -16.71
CA ILE A 83 0.38 1.74 -16.35
C ILE A 83 0.05 1.97 -14.87
N MET A 84 -1.11 1.49 -14.40
CA MET A 84 -1.48 1.59 -12.98
C MET A 84 -0.42 0.93 -12.09
N MET A 85 0.01 -0.29 -12.39
CA MET A 85 1.03 -1.01 -11.62
C MET A 85 2.38 -0.29 -11.63
N ALA A 86 2.77 0.29 -12.78
CA ALA A 86 3.98 1.09 -12.87
C ALA A 86 3.89 2.35 -11.99
N ILE A 87 2.75 3.05 -12.00
CA ILE A 87 2.53 4.22 -11.14
C ILE A 87 2.62 3.83 -9.67
N VAL A 88 1.95 2.73 -9.25
CA VAL A 88 2.01 2.22 -7.88
C VAL A 88 3.47 1.91 -7.48
N PHE A 89 4.21 1.24 -8.35
CA PHE A 89 5.61 0.89 -8.11
C PHE A 89 6.49 2.15 -7.94
N PHE A 90 6.39 3.11 -8.87
CA PHE A 90 7.17 4.34 -8.82
C PHE A 90 6.78 5.23 -7.64
N MET A 91 5.49 5.38 -7.35
CA MET A 91 5.04 6.11 -6.17
C MET A 91 5.54 5.46 -4.88
N GLY A 92 5.61 4.12 -4.84
CA GLY A 92 6.14 3.37 -3.71
C GLY A 92 7.61 3.62 -3.39
N MET A 93 8.37 4.17 -4.32
CA MET A 93 9.75 4.63 -4.06
C MET A 93 9.80 5.88 -3.16
N PHE A 94 8.72 6.68 -3.12
CA PHE A 94 8.69 7.99 -2.46
C PHE A 94 7.63 8.12 -1.38
N LEU A 95 6.53 7.39 -1.50
CA LEU A 95 5.38 7.45 -0.61
C LEU A 95 5.22 6.12 0.13
N ASP A 96 4.57 6.19 1.29
CA ASP A 96 4.14 4.99 2.00
C ASP A 96 2.90 4.36 1.32
N TRP A 97 2.65 3.11 1.63
CA TRP A 97 1.55 2.34 1.05
C TRP A 97 0.16 2.97 1.27
N LEU A 98 -0.02 3.62 2.43
CA LEU A 98 -1.31 4.23 2.80
C LEU A 98 -1.59 5.45 1.94
N GLY A 99 -0.59 6.32 1.74
CA GLY A 99 -0.69 7.46 0.83
C GLY A 99 -0.99 7.04 -0.60
N ILE A 100 -0.35 5.95 -1.06
CA ILE A 100 -0.59 5.43 -2.41
C ILE A 100 -2.03 4.92 -2.55
N VAL A 101 -2.51 4.11 -1.60
CA VAL A 101 -3.89 3.59 -1.62
C VAL A 101 -4.91 4.74 -1.67
N MET A 102 -4.71 5.77 -0.85
CA MET A 102 -5.62 6.92 -0.77
C MET A 102 -5.65 7.78 -2.05
N ILE A 103 -4.57 7.77 -2.82
CA ILE A 103 -4.47 8.55 -4.08
C ILE A 103 -4.84 7.69 -5.28
N VAL A 104 -4.27 6.49 -5.39
CA VAL A 104 -4.38 5.65 -6.59
C VAL A 104 -5.76 5.02 -6.72
N PHE A 105 -6.31 4.47 -5.65
CA PHE A 105 -7.58 3.74 -5.75
C PHE A 105 -8.76 4.62 -6.17
N PRO A 106 -8.98 5.81 -5.59
CA PRO A 106 -10.08 6.65 -6.03
C PRO A 106 -10.01 7.06 -7.51
N ILE A 107 -8.79 7.16 -8.06
CA ILE A 107 -8.57 7.56 -9.46
C ILE A 107 -8.68 6.34 -10.39
N PHE A 108 -7.97 5.26 -10.05
CA PHE A 108 -7.79 4.15 -10.99
C PHE A 108 -8.88 3.08 -10.90
N LEU A 109 -9.56 2.89 -9.76
CA LEU A 109 -10.62 1.88 -9.67
C LEU A 109 -11.74 2.12 -10.67
N PRO A 110 -12.30 3.34 -10.81
CA PRO A 110 -13.31 3.61 -11.83
C PRO A 110 -12.81 3.32 -13.24
N ILE A 111 -11.56 3.70 -13.54
CA ILE A 111 -10.93 3.45 -14.84
C ILE A 111 -10.80 1.94 -15.10
N MET A 112 -10.35 1.18 -14.09
CA MET A 112 -10.25 -0.29 -14.22
C MET A 112 -11.62 -0.96 -14.37
N ASP A 113 -12.66 -0.45 -13.71
CA ASP A 113 -14.06 -0.89 -13.92
C ASP A 113 -14.52 -0.69 -15.38
N MET A 114 -14.21 0.47 -15.97
CA MET A 114 -14.54 0.76 -17.39
C MET A 114 -13.85 -0.23 -18.35
N PHE A 115 -12.65 -0.70 -18.01
CA PHE A 115 -11.94 -1.74 -18.77
C PHE A 115 -12.40 -3.16 -18.40
N GLY A 116 -13.40 -3.32 -17.53
CA GLY A 116 -13.98 -4.59 -17.13
C GLY A 116 -13.06 -5.46 -16.28
N PHE A 117 -12.27 -4.87 -15.41
CA PHE A 117 -11.53 -5.58 -14.37
C PHE A 117 -12.42 -5.81 -13.14
N ASP A 118 -12.24 -6.94 -12.49
CA ASP A 118 -12.85 -7.20 -11.19
C ASP A 118 -12.13 -6.42 -10.08
N ARG A 119 -12.91 -5.73 -9.23
CA ARG A 119 -12.37 -4.89 -8.16
C ARG A 119 -11.58 -5.67 -7.12
N LEU A 120 -12.08 -6.85 -6.73
CA LEU A 120 -11.39 -7.69 -5.74
C LEU A 120 -10.01 -8.09 -6.25
N TRP A 121 -9.94 -8.47 -7.53
CA TRP A 121 -8.70 -8.85 -8.15
C TRP A 121 -7.72 -7.68 -8.26
N ILE A 122 -8.16 -6.49 -8.71
CA ILE A 122 -7.33 -5.29 -8.80
C ILE A 122 -6.76 -4.92 -7.42
N VAL A 123 -7.61 -4.92 -6.39
CA VAL A 123 -7.17 -4.59 -5.02
C VAL A 123 -6.16 -5.61 -4.52
N ALA A 124 -6.39 -6.90 -4.72
CA ALA A 124 -5.47 -7.95 -4.29
C ALA A 124 -4.10 -7.85 -4.98
N VAL A 125 -4.08 -7.68 -6.31
CA VAL A 125 -2.81 -7.55 -7.06
C VAL A 125 -2.07 -6.27 -6.66
N THR A 126 -2.78 -5.17 -6.48
CA THR A 126 -2.19 -3.91 -6.01
C THR A 126 -1.63 -4.05 -4.61
N ALA A 127 -2.31 -4.75 -3.70
CA ALA A 127 -1.81 -5.02 -2.35
C ALA A 127 -0.48 -5.81 -2.37
N VAL A 128 -0.31 -6.75 -3.29
CA VAL A 128 0.97 -7.45 -3.49
C VAL A 128 2.03 -6.48 -4.01
N MET A 129 1.71 -5.63 -5.00
CA MET A 129 2.64 -4.63 -5.54
C MET A 129 3.09 -3.63 -4.48
N LEU A 130 2.19 -3.21 -3.58
CA LEU A 130 2.50 -2.28 -2.48
C LEU A 130 3.59 -2.81 -1.53
N GLN A 131 3.84 -4.11 -1.46
CA GLN A 131 4.95 -4.67 -0.69
C GLN A 131 6.30 -4.16 -1.18
N THR A 132 6.42 -3.76 -2.45
CA THR A 132 7.65 -3.17 -2.99
C THR A 132 7.99 -1.83 -2.34
N CYS A 133 6.98 -1.06 -1.87
CA CYS A 133 7.17 0.27 -1.26
C CYS A 133 8.11 0.23 -0.05
N PHE A 134 8.10 -0.87 0.71
CA PHE A 134 8.94 -1.01 1.89
C PHE A 134 10.41 -1.30 1.57
N MET A 135 10.69 -1.83 0.38
CA MET A 135 12.01 -2.34 0.01
C MET A 135 12.64 -1.60 -1.16
N THR A 136 11.89 -0.76 -1.88
CA THR A 136 12.42 -0.10 -3.09
C THR A 136 13.17 1.19 -2.75
N PRO A 137 14.46 1.32 -3.14
CA PRO A 137 15.18 2.58 -3.01
C PRO A 137 14.46 3.71 -3.78
N PRO A 138 14.60 4.98 -3.37
CA PRO A 138 15.50 5.51 -2.35
C PRO A 138 14.96 5.50 -0.92
N PHE A 139 13.62 5.44 -0.72
CA PHE A 139 13.00 5.64 0.59
C PHE A 139 12.54 4.36 1.29
N GLY A 140 12.71 3.17 0.72
CA GLY A 140 12.23 1.93 1.32
C GLY A 140 12.46 1.86 2.85
N PHE A 141 11.38 2.03 3.63
CA PHE A 141 11.46 2.15 5.09
C PHE A 141 12.21 0.98 5.74
N ALA A 142 12.01 -0.25 5.26
CA ALA A 142 12.71 -1.43 5.76
C ALA A 142 14.23 -1.32 5.62
N LEU A 143 14.73 -0.61 4.60
CA LEU A 143 16.16 -0.43 4.36
C LEU A 143 16.83 0.44 5.42
N PHE A 144 16.14 1.47 5.89
CA PHE A 144 16.63 2.31 6.99
C PHE A 144 16.64 1.57 8.31
N TYR A 145 15.63 0.74 8.61
CA TYR A 145 15.64 -0.11 9.79
C TYR A 145 16.81 -1.09 9.76
N ILE A 146 17.03 -1.77 8.62
CA ILE A 146 18.18 -2.67 8.45
C ILE A 146 19.49 -1.89 8.66
N LYS A 147 19.62 -0.71 8.06
CA LYS A 147 20.82 0.11 8.21
C LYS A 147 21.10 0.51 9.67
N GLY A 148 20.04 0.66 10.47
CA GLY A 148 20.15 0.99 11.91
C GLY A 148 20.67 -0.16 12.78
N ILE A 149 20.54 -1.42 12.34
CA ILE A 149 20.91 -2.61 13.14
C ILE A 149 22.15 -3.35 12.60
N VAL A 150 22.54 -3.14 11.35
CA VAL A 150 23.76 -3.75 10.79
C VAL A 150 25.02 -3.01 11.26
N PRO A 151 26.20 -3.69 11.27
CA PRO A 151 27.47 -3.05 11.61
C PRO A 151 27.74 -1.82 10.72
N PRO A 152 28.42 -0.77 11.26
CA PRO A 152 28.74 0.45 10.51
C PRO A 152 29.52 0.21 9.20
N SER A 153 30.27 -0.90 9.12
CA SER A 153 31.02 -1.31 7.93
C SER A 153 30.12 -1.64 6.72
N VAL A 154 28.87 -2.04 6.93
CA VAL A 154 27.93 -2.36 5.84
C VAL A 154 27.42 -1.07 5.21
N LYS A 155 27.72 -0.88 3.94
CA LYS A 155 27.29 0.30 3.18
C LYS A 155 25.82 0.16 2.76
N ILE A 156 25.12 1.30 2.64
CA ILE A 156 23.70 1.31 2.21
C ILE A 156 23.52 0.70 0.81
N GLN A 157 24.52 0.84 -0.06
CA GLN A 157 24.51 0.24 -1.39
C GLN A 157 24.51 -1.30 -1.37
N GLU A 158 25.11 -1.90 -0.34
CA GLU A 158 25.11 -3.36 -0.18
C GLU A 158 23.72 -3.84 0.24
N ILE A 159 23.04 -3.08 1.12
CA ILE A 159 21.65 -3.33 1.49
C ILE A 159 20.76 -3.22 0.23
N TYR A 160 20.92 -2.16 -0.57
CA TYR A 160 20.15 -1.99 -1.80
C TYR A 160 20.32 -3.15 -2.79
N ARG A 161 21.56 -3.63 -2.96
CA ARG A 161 21.81 -4.81 -3.81
C ARG A 161 21.19 -6.09 -3.22
N GLY A 162 21.23 -6.22 -1.89
CA GLY A 162 20.65 -7.38 -1.21
C GLY A 162 19.12 -7.47 -1.33
N VAL A 163 18.43 -6.34 -1.54
CA VAL A 163 16.95 -6.32 -1.65
C VAL A 163 16.45 -6.58 -3.07
N ILE A 164 17.27 -6.36 -4.10
CA ILE A 164 16.86 -6.56 -5.50
C ILE A 164 16.20 -7.93 -5.75
N PRO A 165 16.75 -9.07 -5.28
CA PRO A 165 16.11 -10.37 -5.47
C PRO A 165 14.71 -10.45 -4.88
N PHE A 166 14.48 -9.83 -3.72
CA PHE A 166 13.16 -9.82 -3.07
C PHE A 166 12.15 -8.97 -3.85
N ILE A 167 12.57 -7.82 -4.39
CA ILE A 167 11.72 -7.00 -5.27
C ILE A 167 11.34 -7.82 -6.52
N LEU A 168 12.29 -8.53 -7.12
CA LEU A 168 12.02 -9.37 -8.28
C LEU A 168 11.05 -10.52 -7.95
N ILE A 169 11.15 -11.11 -6.76
CA ILE A 169 10.20 -12.12 -6.29
C ILE A 169 8.80 -11.53 -6.17
N ILE A 170 8.64 -10.34 -5.61
CA ILE A 170 7.33 -9.69 -5.50
C ILE A 170 6.76 -9.42 -6.89
N ILE A 171 7.56 -8.90 -7.83
CA ILE A 171 7.13 -8.69 -9.20
C ILE A 171 6.72 -10.02 -9.87
N ALA A 172 7.48 -11.09 -9.63
CA ALA A 172 7.12 -12.42 -10.13
C ALA A 172 5.80 -12.92 -9.54
N VAL A 173 5.52 -12.66 -8.25
CA VAL A 173 4.23 -12.97 -7.62
C VAL A 173 3.11 -12.13 -8.23
N VAL A 174 3.32 -10.84 -8.49
CA VAL A 174 2.34 -9.99 -9.18
C VAL A 174 2.00 -10.57 -10.56
N ILE A 175 3.01 -10.98 -11.33
CA ILE A 175 2.82 -11.62 -12.64
C ILE A 175 2.06 -12.94 -12.47
N LEU A 176 2.43 -13.77 -11.49
CA LEU A 176 1.77 -15.05 -11.23
C LEU A 176 0.28 -14.86 -10.91
N VAL A 177 -0.05 -13.94 -10.00
CA VAL A 177 -1.44 -13.65 -9.62
C VAL A 177 -2.21 -13.02 -10.80
N THR A 178 -1.52 -12.30 -11.68
CA THR A 178 -2.10 -11.75 -12.91
C THR A 178 -2.45 -12.86 -13.92
N VAL A 179 -1.58 -13.84 -14.07
CA VAL A 179 -1.77 -14.98 -14.99
C VAL A 179 -2.77 -15.99 -14.42
N PHE A 180 -2.79 -16.17 -13.10
CA PHE A 180 -3.65 -17.14 -12.40
C PHE A 180 -4.60 -16.42 -11.42
N PRO A 181 -5.65 -15.74 -11.90
CA PRO A 181 -6.59 -15.00 -11.05
C PRO A 181 -7.29 -15.87 -9.99
N GLN A 182 -7.40 -17.19 -10.25
CA GLN A 182 -8.02 -18.17 -9.35
C GLN A 182 -7.39 -18.16 -7.96
N VAL A 183 -6.11 -17.81 -7.85
CA VAL A 183 -5.41 -17.70 -6.56
C VAL A 183 -6.08 -16.67 -5.64
N VAL A 184 -6.55 -15.55 -6.21
CA VAL A 184 -7.25 -14.49 -5.47
C VAL A 184 -8.64 -14.95 -5.01
N TYR A 185 -9.36 -15.69 -5.87
CA TYR A 185 -10.73 -16.09 -5.62
C TYR A 185 -10.86 -17.36 -4.78
N PHE A 186 -9.78 -18.11 -4.58
CA PHE A 186 -9.82 -19.39 -3.89
C PHE A 186 -10.40 -19.30 -2.48
N LEU A 187 -9.84 -18.43 -1.63
CA LEU A 187 -10.33 -18.25 -0.26
C LEU A 187 -11.72 -17.59 -0.19
N PRO A 188 -12.02 -16.50 -0.91
CA PRO A 188 -13.36 -15.93 -0.92
C PRO A 188 -14.44 -16.93 -1.33
N ASN A 189 -14.19 -17.73 -2.36
CA ASN A 189 -15.15 -18.73 -2.82
C ASN A 189 -15.37 -19.85 -1.80
N LEU A 190 -14.33 -20.22 -1.06
CA LEU A 190 -14.40 -21.26 -0.04
C LEU A 190 -15.20 -20.81 1.20
N VAL A 191 -15.21 -19.52 1.51
CA VAL A 191 -15.94 -18.94 2.63
C VAL A 191 -17.39 -18.59 2.26
N ALA A 192 -17.64 -18.33 0.97
CA ALA A 192 -18.97 -18.01 0.46
C ALA A 192 -19.82 -19.23 0.12
N SER A 193 -19.25 -20.44 0.11
CA SER A 193 -19.92 -21.72 -0.07
C SER A 193 -20.39 -22.28 1.27
#